data_3841479db6bbf48eede1dec34ca8cea9
#
_entry.id   3841479db6bbf48eede1dec34ca8cea9
#
_cell.length_a   1.000
_cell.length_b   1.000
_cell.length_c   1.000
_cell.angle_alpha   90.00
_cell.angle_beta   90.00
_cell.angle_gamma   90.00
#
_symmetry.space_group_name_H-M   'P 1'
#
loop_
_entity.id
_entity.type
_entity.pdbx_description
1 polymer ?
#
loop_
_entity_poly.entity_id
_entity_poly.type
_entity_poly.pdbx_seq_one_letter_code
_entity_poly.pdbx_strand_id
1 'polypeptide(L)'
;MFKLLVTDVDGTLLDHHSKLSELNVKALKDCIKHGIDVIIATGKSINSIMFIIKELDLKLPQITLGGAVTITPQKEIIDAIKIPPDLYIDFIDTVRKKGYEPLVASIEGEVYCQQYSEPMKYVTAVGENIIKIDDIKSDYLVNNTVSISIPINEQDPLDPFIRQKYKSKLQVVRSGEYFFDILNLKSSKGNALKKLINSLGIKKEEVVSFGDSHNDISLLKESGLKIAVKNSYPELLEIADIVADANYNSGLGKAIYKYILK
;
A
#
# COMPACT_ATOMS: atom_id res chain seq x y z
N MET A 1 15.36 -5.30 21.11
CA MET A 1 15.48 -3.92 20.53
C MET A 1 14.94 -3.98 19.12
N PHE A 2 14.13 -3.03 18.70
CA PHE A 2 13.62 -2.97 17.34
C PHE A 2 14.72 -2.56 16.37
N LYS A 3 14.68 -3.12 15.16
CA LYS A 3 15.61 -2.82 14.06
C LYS A 3 14.92 -2.20 12.85
N LEU A 4 13.61 -2.43 12.71
CA LEU A 4 12.84 -1.96 11.58
C LEU A 4 11.48 -1.41 12.03
N LEU A 5 11.15 -0.21 11.54
CA LEU A 5 9.82 0.37 11.62
C LEU A 5 9.21 0.37 10.22
N VAL A 6 7.99 -0.15 10.11
CA VAL A 6 7.21 -0.20 8.87
C VAL A 6 5.94 0.58 9.06
N THR A 7 5.63 1.50 8.15
CA THR A 7 4.40 2.29 8.23
C THR A 7 3.62 2.27 6.94
N ASP A 8 2.29 2.17 7.07
CA ASP A 8 1.40 2.58 5.99
C ASP A 8 1.44 4.11 5.82
N VAL A 9 0.88 4.60 4.70
CA VAL A 9 0.91 6.00 4.30
C VAL A 9 -0.41 6.70 4.55
N ASP A 10 -1.45 6.34 3.77
CA ASP A 10 -2.73 7.05 3.81
C ASP A 10 -3.55 6.62 5.02
N GLY A 11 -3.99 7.59 5.81
CA GLY A 11 -4.71 7.27 7.05
C GLY A 11 -3.81 6.91 8.24
N THR A 12 -2.51 6.68 8.03
CA THR A 12 -1.54 6.32 9.07
C THR A 12 -0.44 7.37 9.23
N LEU A 13 0.46 7.50 8.25
CA LEU A 13 1.59 8.45 8.27
C LEU A 13 1.15 9.86 7.89
N LEU A 14 0.32 9.97 6.85
CA LEU A 14 -0.23 11.22 6.35
C LEU A 14 -1.58 11.53 7.01
N ASP A 15 -1.88 12.81 7.16
CA ASP A 15 -3.20 13.28 7.60
C ASP A 15 -4.24 13.21 6.45
N HIS A 16 -5.49 13.61 6.75
CA HIS A 16 -6.59 13.63 5.77
C HIS A 16 -6.43 14.66 4.64
N HIS A 17 -5.41 15.53 4.71
CA HIS A 17 -5.00 16.44 3.65
C HIS A 17 -3.76 15.93 2.90
N SER A 18 -3.40 14.67 3.06
CA SER A 18 -2.18 14.05 2.50
C SER A 18 -0.88 14.76 2.91
N LYS A 19 -0.87 15.36 4.11
CA LYS A 19 0.30 16.07 4.64
C LYS A 19 1.06 15.23 5.64
N LEU A 20 2.37 15.26 5.54
CA LEU A 20 3.31 14.67 6.48
C LEU A 20 3.59 15.67 7.61
N SER A 21 3.23 15.34 8.86
CA SER A 21 3.44 16.24 9.97
C SER A 21 4.92 16.34 10.38
N GLU A 22 5.35 17.51 10.84
CA GLU A 22 6.72 17.75 11.33
C GLU A 22 7.10 16.78 12.45
N LEU A 23 6.17 16.45 13.35
CA LEU A 23 6.41 15.53 14.44
C LEU A 23 6.64 14.10 13.94
N ASN A 24 5.88 13.64 12.92
CA ASN A 24 6.08 12.33 12.32
C ASN A 24 7.46 12.28 11.62
N VAL A 25 7.81 13.31 10.85
CA VAL A 25 9.13 13.42 10.21
C VAL A 25 10.26 13.33 11.24
N LYS A 26 10.16 14.16 12.30
CA LYS A 26 11.19 14.20 13.34
C LYS A 26 11.33 12.84 14.03
N ALA A 27 10.22 12.21 14.41
CA ALA A 27 10.24 10.93 15.11
C ALA A 27 10.84 9.81 14.25
N LEU A 28 10.51 9.75 12.95
CA LEU A 28 11.08 8.77 12.03
C LEU A 28 12.58 9.01 11.78
N LYS A 29 12.99 10.27 11.61
CA LYS A 29 14.43 10.62 11.51
C LYS A 29 15.19 10.26 12.79
N ASP A 30 14.57 10.42 13.96
CA ASP A 30 15.18 10.02 15.23
C ASP A 30 15.26 8.50 15.36
N CYS A 31 14.27 7.71 14.85
CA CYS A 31 14.40 6.26 14.72
C CYS A 31 15.65 5.87 13.93
N ILE A 32 15.83 6.46 12.75
CA ILE A 32 16.98 6.20 11.88
C ILE A 32 18.31 6.51 12.61
N LYS A 33 18.38 7.64 13.32
CA LYS A 33 19.57 8.00 14.12
C LYS A 33 19.86 7.00 15.24
N HIS A 34 18.84 6.33 15.76
CA HIS A 34 18.99 5.29 16.80
C HIS A 34 19.19 3.89 16.23
N GLY A 35 19.44 3.76 14.91
CA GLY A 35 19.71 2.49 14.26
C GLY A 35 18.45 1.65 14.00
N ILE A 36 17.28 2.27 13.98
CA ILE A 36 16.02 1.64 13.57
C ILE A 36 15.72 2.09 12.15
N ASP A 37 15.88 1.19 11.20
CA ASP A 37 15.53 1.47 9.81
C ASP A 37 14.04 1.74 9.63
N VAL A 38 13.69 2.53 8.60
CA VAL A 38 12.30 2.87 8.28
C VAL A 38 11.98 2.48 6.86
N ILE A 39 10.87 1.78 6.65
CA ILE A 39 10.30 1.49 5.34
C ILE A 39 8.81 1.83 5.30
N ILE A 40 8.31 2.04 4.10
CA ILE A 40 6.90 2.27 3.79
C ILE A 40 6.28 0.98 3.24
N ALA A 41 5.04 0.68 3.62
CA ALA A 41 4.23 -0.38 3.05
C ALA A 41 2.84 0.17 2.67
N THR A 42 2.61 0.42 1.38
CA THR A 42 1.46 1.19 0.91
C THR A 42 0.75 0.57 -0.31
N GLY A 43 -0.51 0.96 -0.53
CA GLY A 43 -1.23 0.72 -1.78
C GLY A 43 -0.76 1.62 -2.94
N LYS A 44 -0.09 2.73 -2.63
CA LYS A 44 0.43 3.68 -3.64
C LYS A 44 1.58 3.11 -4.47
N SER A 45 1.80 3.73 -5.64
CA SER A 45 2.99 3.52 -6.44
C SER A 45 4.24 4.15 -5.80
N ILE A 46 5.42 3.73 -6.25
CA ILE A 46 6.69 4.33 -5.79
C ILE A 46 6.74 5.83 -6.13
N ASN A 47 6.17 6.23 -7.26
CA ASN A 47 6.19 7.63 -7.70
C ASN A 47 5.46 8.54 -6.72
N SER A 48 4.32 8.10 -6.19
CA SER A 48 3.49 8.86 -5.27
C SER A 48 4.07 9.01 -3.87
N ILE A 49 5.03 8.18 -3.49
CA ILE A 49 5.69 8.24 -2.17
C ILE A 49 7.11 8.80 -2.23
N MET A 50 7.60 9.19 -3.41
CA MET A 50 8.98 9.70 -3.57
C MET A 50 9.26 10.93 -2.71
N PHE A 51 8.27 11.77 -2.44
CA PHE A 51 8.45 12.94 -1.56
C PHE A 51 8.75 12.50 -0.11
N ILE A 52 8.10 11.43 0.39
CA ILE A 52 8.35 10.88 1.72
C ILE A 52 9.73 10.24 1.78
N ILE A 53 10.07 9.43 0.75
CA ILE A 53 11.39 8.78 0.64
C ILE A 53 12.51 9.81 0.69
N LYS A 54 12.38 10.92 -0.05
CA LYS A 54 13.36 12.00 -0.07
C LYS A 54 13.40 12.77 1.25
N GLU A 55 12.23 13.10 1.83
CA GLU A 55 12.15 13.85 3.09
C GLU A 55 12.81 13.08 4.24
N LEU A 56 12.62 11.76 4.28
CA LEU A 56 13.15 10.89 5.34
C LEU A 56 14.52 10.28 5.00
N ASP A 57 15.02 10.49 3.78
CA ASP A 57 16.26 9.89 3.24
C ASP A 57 16.29 8.36 3.38
N LEU A 58 15.15 7.69 3.03
CA LEU A 58 15.01 6.25 3.15
C LEU A 58 15.94 5.53 2.18
N LYS A 59 16.59 4.46 2.66
CA LYS A 59 17.62 3.73 1.88
C LYS A 59 17.20 2.31 1.50
N LEU A 60 16.38 1.67 2.33
CA LEU A 60 15.92 0.30 2.10
C LEU A 60 14.85 0.23 1.01
N PRO A 61 14.60 -0.95 0.44
CA PRO A 61 13.46 -1.15 -0.46
C PRO A 61 12.12 -0.86 0.23
N GLN A 62 11.20 -0.28 -0.51
CA GLN A 62 9.85 0.06 -0.07
C GLN A 62 8.84 -0.97 -0.60
N ILE A 63 7.76 -1.21 0.14
CA ILE A 63 6.67 -2.09 -0.25
C ILE A 63 5.55 -1.22 -0.84
N THR A 64 5.24 -1.42 -2.12
CA THR A 64 4.29 -0.60 -2.88
C THR A 64 3.20 -1.45 -3.53
N LEU A 65 2.17 -0.79 -4.06
CA LEU A 65 1.06 -1.44 -4.78
C LEU A 65 0.46 -2.62 -3.99
N GLY A 66 0.17 -2.38 -2.69
CA GLY A 66 -0.45 -3.37 -1.82
C GLY A 66 0.43 -4.58 -1.49
N GLY A 67 1.75 -4.47 -1.66
CA GLY A 67 2.71 -5.57 -1.50
C GLY A 67 2.93 -6.38 -2.78
N ALA A 68 2.44 -5.90 -3.91
CA ALA A 68 2.71 -6.53 -5.20
C ALA A 68 4.11 -6.21 -5.73
N VAL A 69 4.71 -5.11 -5.30
CA VAL A 69 6.09 -4.71 -5.68
C VAL A 69 6.88 -4.30 -4.44
N THR A 70 8.11 -4.84 -4.35
CA THR A 70 9.15 -4.35 -3.44
C THR A 70 10.25 -3.71 -4.29
N ILE A 71 10.53 -2.42 -4.05
CA ILE A 71 11.32 -1.59 -4.96
C ILE A 71 12.23 -0.63 -4.18
N THR A 72 13.46 -0.43 -4.64
CA THR A 72 14.40 0.49 -4.00
C THR A 72 14.02 1.96 -4.27
N PRO A 73 14.52 2.92 -3.46
CA PRO A 73 14.41 4.36 -3.76
C PRO A 73 14.96 4.76 -5.14
N GLN A 74 15.88 3.98 -5.71
CA GLN A 74 16.44 4.17 -7.06
C GLN A 74 15.60 3.52 -8.16
N LYS A 75 14.43 2.96 -7.78
CA LYS A 75 13.49 2.26 -8.66
C LYS A 75 14.00 0.92 -9.23
N GLU A 76 14.90 0.25 -8.51
CA GLU A 76 15.27 -1.12 -8.82
C GLU A 76 14.25 -2.07 -8.20
N ILE A 77 13.63 -2.93 -9.00
CA ILE A 77 12.64 -3.91 -8.57
C ILE A 77 13.35 -5.07 -7.89
N ILE A 78 13.07 -5.29 -6.60
CA ILE A 78 13.61 -6.41 -5.82
C ILE A 78 12.70 -7.64 -5.93
N ASP A 79 11.38 -7.43 -5.87
CA ASP A 79 10.39 -8.49 -6.03
C ASP A 79 9.10 -7.91 -6.65
N ALA A 80 8.46 -8.67 -7.53
CA ALA A 80 7.19 -8.29 -8.12
C ALA A 80 6.30 -9.51 -8.35
N ILE A 81 5.04 -9.41 -7.96
CA ILE A 81 4.04 -10.47 -8.11
C ILE A 81 2.98 -9.99 -9.11
N LYS A 82 3.10 -10.44 -10.35
CA LYS A 82 2.23 -10.04 -11.45
C LYS A 82 0.87 -10.76 -11.38
N ILE A 83 -0.15 -10.11 -11.91
CA ILE A 83 -1.44 -10.75 -12.21
C ILE A 83 -1.23 -11.68 -13.42
N PRO A 84 -1.68 -12.95 -13.37
CA PRO A 84 -1.57 -13.85 -14.50
C PRO A 84 -2.25 -13.28 -15.75
N PRO A 85 -1.62 -13.38 -16.95
CA PRO A 85 -2.12 -12.76 -18.19
C PRO A 85 -3.56 -13.11 -18.55
N ASP A 86 -3.95 -14.37 -18.39
CA ASP A 86 -5.30 -14.87 -18.65
C ASP A 86 -6.33 -14.25 -17.68
N LEU A 87 -5.98 -14.14 -16.40
CA LEU A 87 -6.82 -13.49 -15.39
C LEU A 87 -6.90 -11.98 -15.60
N TYR A 88 -5.81 -11.35 -16.04
CA TYR A 88 -5.80 -9.93 -16.41
C TYR A 88 -6.82 -9.65 -17.52
N ILE A 89 -6.73 -10.39 -18.62
CA ILE A 89 -7.63 -10.21 -19.79
C ILE A 89 -9.09 -10.47 -19.39
N ASP A 90 -9.37 -11.59 -18.70
CA ASP A 90 -10.74 -11.90 -18.25
C ASP A 90 -11.29 -10.80 -17.30
N PHE A 91 -10.45 -10.27 -16.42
CA PHE A 91 -10.85 -9.21 -15.49
C PHE A 91 -11.17 -7.91 -16.25
N ILE A 92 -10.27 -7.43 -17.11
CA ILE A 92 -10.46 -6.20 -17.90
C ILE A 92 -11.75 -6.31 -18.73
N ASP A 93 -11.95 -7.41 -19.46
CA ASP A 93 -13.15 -7.61 -20.25
C ASP A 93 -14.42 -7.66 -19.41
N THR A 94 -14.34 -8.28 -18.21
CA THR A 94 -15.47 -8.38 -17.28
C THR A 94 -15.92 -7.00 -16.78
N VAL A 95 -14.99 -6.16 -16.34
CA VAL A 95 -15.35 -4.86 -15.75
C VAL A 95 -15.78 -3.87 -16.83
N ARG A 96 -15.12 -3.87 -17.99
CA ARG A 96 -15.50 -2.99 -19.10
C ARG A 96 -16.87 -3.33 -19.70
N LYS A 97 -17.24 -4.61 -19.81
CA LYS A 97 -18.60 -5.05 -20.18
C LYS A 97 -19.68 -4.54 -19.23
N LYS A 98 -19.32 -4.22 -17.98
CA LYS A 98 -20.22 -3.62 -16.97
C LYS A 98 -20.18 -2.09 -16.93
N GLY A 99 -19.42 -1.46 -17.84
CA GLY A 99 -19.31 0.00 -17.95
C GLY A 99 -18.29 0.65 -17.02
N TYR A 100 -17.37 -0.12 -16.44
CA TYR A 100 -16.29 0.42 -15.60
C TYR A 100 -14.97 0.50 -16.35
N GLU A 101 -14.25 1.60 -16.15
CA GLU A 101 -12.89 1.77 -16.68
C GLU A 101 -11.86 1.52 -15.57
N PRO A 102 -11.03 0.49 -15.72
CA PRO A 102 -9.99 0.16 -14.75
C PRO A 102 -8.75 1.04 -14.92
N LEU A 103 -8.03 1.23 -13.82
CA LEU A 103 -6.64 1.65 -13.78
C LEU A 103 -5.77 0.42 -13.64
N VAL A 104 -4.64 0.37 -14.31
CA VAL A 104 -3.67 -0.73 -14.18
C VAL A 104 -2.30 -0.20 -13.81
N ALA A 105 -1.66 -0.81 -12.83
CA ALA A 105 -0.32 -0.45 -12.42
C ALA A 105 0.69 -1.51 -12.88
N SER A 106 1.75 -1.05 -13.54
CA SER A 106 2.86 -1.90 -13.96
C SER A 106 3.84 -2.18 -12.83
N ILE A 107 4.76 -3.11 -13.06
CA ILE A 107 5.84 -3.43 -12.11
C ILE A 107 6.76 -2.24 -11.82
N GLU A 108 6.88 -1.27 -12.72
CA GLU A 108 7.65 -0.04 -12.55
C GLU A 108 6.90 1.02 -11.72
N GLY A 109 5.63 0.76 -11.39
CA GLY A 109 4.80 1.67 -10.62
C GLY A 109 4.16 2.80 -11.45
N GLU A 110 4.12 2.66 -12.77
CA GLU A 110 3.34 3.55 -13.62
C GLU A 110 1.87 3.08 -13.66
N VAL A 111 0.94 4.04 -13.60
CA VAL A 111 -0.51 3.78 -13.58
C VAL A 111 -1.13 4.21 -14.90
N TYR A 112 -1.84 3.30 -15.53
CA TYR A 112 -2.39 3.49 -16.87
C TYR A 112 -3.91 3.41 -16.89
N CYS A 113 -4.53 4.16 -17.83
CA CYS A 113 -5.94 3.98 -18.23
C CYS A 113 -6.08 4.07 -19.74
N GLN A 114 -7.09 3.43 -20.31
CA GLN A 114 -7.43 3.62 -21.71
C GLN A 114 -8.42 4.77 -21.91
N GLN A 115 -9.40 4.88 -21.03
CA GLN A 115 -10.33 5.98 -21.00
C GLN A 115 -10.35 6.59 -19.60
N TYR A 116 -10.35 7.91 -19.55
CA TYR A 116 -10.48 8.60 -18.26
C TYR A 116 -11.96 8.61 -17.86
N SER A 117 -12.24 8.20 -16.62
CA SER A 117 -13.55 8.30 -16.00
C SER A 117 -13.53 9.29 -14.83
N GLU A 118 -14.67 9.92 -14.55
CA GLU A 118 -14.75 10.97 -13.53
C GLU A 118 -14.28 10.52 -12.14
N PRO A 119 -14.56 9.28 -11.65
CA PRO A 119 -14.04 8.83 -10.36
C PRO A 119 -12.51 8.72 -10.28
N MET A 120 -11.77 8.70 -11.39
CA MET A 120 -10.30 8.69 -11.38
C MET A 120 -9.70 9.97 -10.80
N LYS A 121 -10.47 11.06 -10.69
CA LYS A 121 -10.06 12.27 -9.96
C LYS A 121 -9.65 12.00 -8.51
N TYR A 122 -10.26 10.99 -7.85
CA TYR A 122 -9.88 10.61 -6.49
C TYR A 122 -8.47 10.00 -6.43
N VAL A 123 -8.08 9.28 -7.48
CA VAL A 123 -6.75 8.68 -7.62
C VAL A 123 -5.69 9.75 -7.84
N THR A 124 -5.95 10.71 -8.72
CA THR A 124 -5.03 11.84 -8.94
C THR A 124 -4.94 12.77 -7.73
N ALA A 125 -6.04 12.91 -6.97
CA ALA A 125 -6.06 13.75 -5.76
C ALA A 125 -5.13 13.24 -4.65
N VAL A 126 -4.86 11.92 -4.61
CA VAL A 126 -3.90 11.32 -3.66
C VAL A 126 -2.47 11.22 -4.23
N GLY A 127 -2.20 11.88 -5.34
CA GLY A 127 -0.86 12.04 -5.90
C GLY A 127 -0.43 10.99 -6.93
N GLU A 128 -1.33 10.12 -7.39
CA GLU A 128 -1.02 9.21 -8.48
C GLU A 128 -1.10 9.92 -9.84
N ASN A 129 -0.09 9.69 -10.68
CA ASN A 129 -0.10 10.15 -12.06
C ASN A 129 -0.70 9.06 -12.97
N ILE A 130 -1.74 9.40 -13.71
CA ILE A 130 -2.41 8.46 -14.62
C ILE A 130 -1.96 8.74 -16.05
N ILE A 131 -1.42 7.72 -16.71
CA ILE A 131 -0.97 7.77 -18.10
C ILE A 131 -2.07 7.20 -18.99
N LYS A 132 -2.56 8.01 -19.92
CA LYS A 132 -3.52 7.54 -20.93
C LYS A 132 -2.79 6.79 -22.03
N ILE A 133 -3.35 5.63 -22.42
CA ILE A 133 -2.83 4.75 -23.47
C ILE A 133 -3.94 4.34 -24.44
N ASP A 134 -3.56 3.88 -25.63
CA ASP A 134 -4.53 3.48 -26.67
C ASP A 134 -5.10 2.08 -26.41
N ASP A 135 -4.30 1.16 -25.89
CA ASP A 135 -4.72 -0.23 -25.63
C ASP A 135 -4.26 -0.72 -24.26
N ILE A 136 -5.23 -0.86 -23.34
CA ILE A 136 -4.98 -1.41 -22.00
C ILE A 136 -4.63 -2.91 -22.04
N LYS A 137 -4.95 -3.62 -23.13
CA LYS A 137 -4.58 -5.02 -23.36
C LYS A 137 -3.31 -5.19 -24.21
N SER A 138 -2.47 -4.16 -24.28
CA SER A 138 -1.15 -4.25 -24.92
C SER A 138 -0.32 -5.38 -24.31
N ASP A 139 0.54 -6.02 -25.10
CA ASP A 139 1.40 -7.12 -24.66
C ASP A 139 2.23 -6.75 -23.44
N TYR A 140 2.71 -5.50 -23.39
CA TYR A 140 3.43 -5.00 -22.23
C TYR A 140 2.59 -5.06 -20.94
N LEU A 141 1.37 -4.51 -20.93
CA LEU A 141 0.52 -4.48 -19.72
C LEU A 141 0.01 -5.86 -19.35
N VAL A 142 -0.37 -6.68 -20.32
CA VAL A 142 -0.79 -8.07 -20.08
C VAL A 142 0.28 -8.85 -19.31
N ASN A 143 1.55 -8.60 -19.59
CA ASN A 143 2.67 -9.34 -18.98
C ASN A 143 3.34 -8.63 -17.80
N ASN A 144 3.00 -7.36 -17.51
CA ASN A 144 3.69 -6.59 -16.46
C ASN A 144 2.76 -5.92 -15.44
N THR A 145 1.46 -6.17 -15.49
CA THR A 145 0.52 -5.62 -14.50
C THR A 145 0.61 -6.35 -13.17
N VAL A 146 0.70 -5.60 -12.09
CA VAL A 146 0.77 -6.09 -10.71
C VAL A 146 -0.46 -5.72 -9.90
N SER A 147 -1.16 -4.64 -10.27
CA SER A 147 -2.39 -4.20 -9.61
C SER A 147 -3.38 -3.64 -10.64
N ILE A 148 -4.66 -3.89 -10.40
CA ILE A 148 -5.75 -3.24 -11.13
C ILE A 148 -6.59 -2.53 -10.07
N SER A 149 -6.90 -1.24 -10.29
CA SER A 149 -7.75 -0.47 -9.38
C SER A 149 -8.99 0.03 -10.10
N ILE A 150 -10.14 -0.04 -9.42
CA ILE A 150 -11.38 0.53 -9.91
C ILE A 150 -11.85 1.54 -8.87
N PRO A 151 -11.92 2.84 -9.21
CA PRO A 151 -12.34 3.86 -8.26
C PRO A 151 -13.86 3.84 -8.09
N ILE A 152 -14.34 3.00 -7.18
CA ILE A 152 -15.75 2.81 -6.81
C ILE A 152 -15.92 2.89 -5.28
N ASN A 153 -17.08 3.36 -4.82
CA ASN A 153 -17.40 3.36 -3.40
C ASN A 153 -17.77 1.96 -2.88
N GLU A 154 -17.93 1.81 -1.56
CA GLU A 154 -18.22 0.52 -0.92
C GLU A 154 -19.60 -0.05 -1.24
N GLN A 155 -20.55 0.78 -1.67
CA GLN A 155 -21.93 0.38 -1.98
C GLN A 155 -22.10 0.01 -3.46
N ASP A 156 -21.05 0.13 -4.28
CA ASP A 156 -21.10 -0.18 -5.69
C ASP A 156 -21.37 -1.68 -5.91
N PRO A 157 -22.36 -2.05 -6.75
CA PRO A 157 -22.72 -3.45 -7.00
C PRO A 157 -21.60 -4.26 -7.66
N LEU A 158 -20.56 -3.62 -8.19
CA LEU A 158 -19.40 -4.32 -8.74
C LEU A 158 -18.60 -5.05 -7.65
N ASP A 159 -18.48 -4.48 -6.45
CA ASP A 159 -17.68 -5.06 -5.36
C ASP A 159 -18.11 -6.51 -5.03
N PRO A 160 -19.35 -6.80 -4.60
CA PRO A 160 -19.75 -8.17 -4.27
C PRO A 160 -19.67 -9.11 -5.49
N PHE A 161 -19.94 -8.61 -6.69
CA PHE A 161 -19.82 -9.40 -7.91
C PHE A 161 -18.37 -9.84 -8.17
N ILE A 162 -17.39 -8.93 -8.08
CA ILE A 162 -15.98 -9.24 -8.30
C ILE A 162 -15.45 -10.17 -7.21
N ARG A 163 -15.77 -9.90 -5.95
CA ARG A 163 -15.38 -10.79 -4.84
C ARG A 163 -15.87 -12.21 -5.04
N GLN A 164 -17.12 -12.39 -5.49
CA GLN A 164 -17.66 -13.73 -5.75
C GLN A 164 -17.00 -14.40 -6.96
N LYS A 165 -16.89 -13.66 -8.10
CA LYS A 165 -16.34 -14.23 -9.34
C LYS A 165 -14.86 -14.63 -9.21
N TYR A 166 -14.06 -13.83 -8.47
CA TYR A 166 -12.61 -14.00 -8.41
C TYR A 166 -12.09 -14.50 -7.06
N LYS A 167 -12.95 -14.94 -6.15
CA LYS A 167 -12.65 -15.35 -4.76
C LYS A 167 -11.41 -16.23 -4.58
N SER A 168 -11.19 -17.18 -5.50
CA SER A 168 -10.07 -18.14 -5.44
C SER A 168 -8.98 -17.88 -6.50
N LYS A 169 -9.05 -16.76 -7.20
CA LYS A 169 -8.16 -16.45 -8.32
C LYS A 169 -7.36 -15.18 -8.11
N LEU A 170 -7.98 -14.15 -7.52
CA LEU A 170 -7.40 -12.84 -7.27
C LEU A 170 -7.71 -12.38 -5.85
N GLN A 171 -6.84 -11.59 -5.29
CA GLN A 171 -7.09 -10.89 -4.04
C GLN A 171 -7.84 -9.59 -4.35
N VAL A 172 -8.90 -9.33 -3.59
CA VAL A 172 -9.70 -8.12 -3.70
C VAL A 172 -9.60 -7.37 -2.39
N VAL A 173 -9.04 -6.18 -2.43
CA VAL A 173 -8.71 -5.36 -1.25
C VAL A 173 -9.35 -3.99 -1.39
N ARG A 174 -9.80 -3.42 -0.28
CA ARG A 174 -10.07 -1.98 -0.19
C ARG A 174 -8.96 -1.32 0.60
N SER A 175 -8.39 -0.26 0.03
CA SER A 175 -7.35 0.56 0.65
C SER A 175 -7.82 2.00 0.92
N GLY A 176 -9.15 2.22 0.90
CA GLY A 176 -9.81 3.49 1.14
C GLY A 176 -11.23 3.49 0.58
N GLU A 177 -11.96 4.58 0.76
CA GLU A 177 -13.38 4.70 0.38
C GLU A 177 -13.61 4.44 -1.12
N TYR A 178 -12.70 4.91 -1.98
CA TYR A 178 -12.82 4.83 -3.45
C TYR A 178 -11.78 3.92 -4.11
N PHE A 179 -11.00 3.17 -3.33
CA PHE A 179 -9.93 2.33 -3.87
C PHE A 179 -10.28 0.85 -3.73
N PHE A 180 -10.68 0.27 -4.84
CA PHE A 180 -11.01 -1.14 -4.97
C PHE A 180 -9.92 -1.82 -5.80
N ASP A 181 -8.99 -2.47 -5.11
CA ASP A 181 -7.76 -2.99 -5.68
C ASP A 181 -7.80 -4.50 -5.87
N ILE A 182 -7.32 -4.93 -7.02
CA ILE A 182 -7.23 -6.32 -7.45
C ILE A 182 -5.77 -6.68 -7.62
N LEU A 183 -5.35 -7.72 -6.91
CA LEU A 183 -3.97 -8.18 -6.84
C LEU A 183 -3.90 -9.69 -7.11
N ASN A 184 -2.70 -10.18 -7.34
CA ASN A 184 -2.45 -11.62 -7.28
C ASN A 184 -2.75 -12.13 -5.85
N LEU A 185 -3.29 -13.35 -5.72
CA LEU A 185 -3.58 -13.97 -4.39
C LEU A 185 -2.38 -14.00 -3.43
N LYS A 186 -1.16 -14.04 -3.99
CA LYS A 186 0.07 -14.07 -3.20
C LYS A 186 0.55 -12.68 -2.75
N SER A 187 -0.04 -11.61 -3.29
CA SER A 187 0.34 -10.23 -2.96
C SER A 187 -0.31 -9.79 -1.67
N SER A 188 0.45 -9.32 -0.72
CA SER A 188 -0.02 -8.57 0.45
C SER A 188 1.15 -7.82 1.08
N LYS A 189 0.86 -6.73 1.79
CA LYS A 189 1.90 -5.99 2.55
C LYS A 189 2.66 -6.92 3.50
N GLY A 190 1.96 -7.84 4.17
CA GLY A 190 2.58 -8.81 5.08
C GLY A 190 3.48 -9.81 4.37
N ASN A 191 3.05 -10.39 3.25
CA ASN A 191 3.90 -11.32 2.49
C ASN A 191 5.16 -10.64 1.95
N ALA A 192 5.04 -9.39 1.47
CA ALA A 192 6.17 -8.59 1.03
C ALA A 192 7.12 -8.28 2.20
N LEU A 193 6.58 -7.84 3.35
CA LEU A 193 7.36 -7.60 4.56
C LEU A 193 8.11 -8.86 5.00
N LYS A 194 7.44 -10.00 5.07
CA LYS A 194 8.06 -11.27 5.45
C LYS A 194 9.26 -11.63 4.57
N LYS A 195 9.12 -11.48 3.24
CA LYS A 195 10.24 -11.71 2.31
C LYS A 195 11.38 -10.73 2.56
N LEU A 196 11.06 -9.44 2.73
CA LEU A 196 12.04 -8.38 2.91
C LEU A 196 12.82 -8.55 4.22
N ILE A 197 12.17 -8.76 5.37
CA ILE A 197 12.87 -8.96 6.65
C ILE A 197 13.75 -10.21 6.64
N ASN A 198 13.31 -11.29 5.99
CA ASN A 198 14.12 -12.49 5.81
C ASN A 198 15.40 -12.21 5.03
N SER A 199 15.32 -11.42 3.94
CA SER A 199 16.50 -11.04 3.15
C SER A 199 17.46 -10.11 3.90
N LEU A 200 16.95 -9.31 4.83
CA LEU A 200 17.71 -8.41 5.69
C LEU A 200 18.25 -9.09 6.97
N GLY A 201 17.87 -10.35 7.24
CA GLY A 201 18.25 -11.03 8.48
C GLY A 201 17.59 -10.43 9.73
N ILE A 202 16.43 -9.75 9.58
CA ILE A 202 15.67 -9.17 10.67
C ILE A 202 14.60 -10.15 11.12
N LYS A 203 14.49 -10.36 12.43
CA LYS A 203 13.45 -11.21 13.01
C LYS A 203 12.14 -10.44 13.13
N LYS A 204 11.01 -11.14 13.04
CA LYS A 204 9.68 -10.55 13.20
C LYS A 204 9.54 -9.74 14.51
N GLU A 205 10.10 -10.24 15.60
CA GLU A 205 10.08 -9.61 16.93
C GLU A 205 10.87 -8.29 16.99
N GLU A 206 11.72 -8.04 15.99
CA GLU A 206 12.53 -6.81 15.86
C GLU A 206 11.84 -5.76 14.97
N VAL A 207 10.61 -6.03 14.51
CA VAL A 207 9.82 -5.16 13.63
C VAL A 207 8.69 -4.50 14.40
N VAL A 208 8.52 -3.20 14.18
CA VAL A 208 7.32 -2.43 14.58
C VAL A 208 6.55 -2.05 13.33
N SER A 209 5.24 -2.20 13.34
CA SER A 209 4.39 -1.75 12.22
C SER A 209 3.28 -0.83 12.68
N PHE A 210 2.96 0.13 11.77
CA PHE A 210 1.83 1.05 11.89
C PHE A 210 0.88 0.87 10.72
N GLY A 211 -0.43 0.93 10.97
CA GLY A 211 -1.46 0.82 9.96
C GLY A 211 -2.81 1.32 10.44
N ASP A 212 -3.80 1.40 9.52
CA ASP A 212 -5.16 1.83 9.81
C ASP A 212 -6.25 1.02 9.09
N SER A 213 -5.93 0.32 8.01
CA SER A 213 -6.94 -0.28 7.16
C SER A 213 -6.82 -1.81 7.01
N HIS A 214 -7.80 -2.43 6.33
CA HIS A 214 -7.87 -3.89 6.18
C HIS A 214 -6.63 -4.51 5.50
N ASN A 215 -5.99 -3.77 4.57
CA ASN A 215 -4.77 -4.24 3.90
C ASN A 215 -3.55 -4.27 4.83
N ASP A 216 -3.62 -3.60 6.01
CA ASP A 216 -2.58 -3.59 7.03
C ASP A 216 -2.67 -4.76 8.02
N ILE A 217 -3.78 -5.48 8.05
CA ILE A 217 -3.93 -6.67 8.89
C ILE A 217 -2.79 -7.66 8.64
N SER A 218 -2.46 -7.89 7.36
CA SER A 218 -1.36 -8.77 7.00
C SER A 218 0.00 -8.21 7.42
N LEU A 219 0.19 -6.88 7.33
CA LEU A 219 1.40 -6.18 7.74
C LEU A 219 1.63 -6.32 9.25
N LEU A 220 0.62 -5.96 10.05
CA LEU A 220 0.70 -6.05 11.50
C LEU A 220 0.97 -7.49 11.98
N LYS A 221 0.37 -8.48 11.33
CA LYS A 221 0.61 -9.90 11.64
C LYS A 221 2.05 -10.36 11.44
N GLU A 222 2.83 -9.70 10.60
CA GLU A 222 4.25 -10.03 10.36
C GLU A 222 5.21 -9.15 11.19
N SER A 223 4.72 -8.48 12.23
CA SER A 223 5.50 -7.59 13.11
C SER A 223 5.44 -8.03 14.57
N GLY A 224 6.49 -7.72 15.32
CA GLY A 224 6.58 -8.02 16.76
C GLY A 224 5.80 -7.03 17.62
N LEU A 225 5.73 -5.75 17.20
CA LEU A 225 4.89 -4.73 17.83
C LEU A 225 3.94 -4.15 16.78
N LYS A 226 2.64 -4.28 17.04
CA LYS A 226 1.55 -3.90 16.17
C LYS A 226 0.89 -2.64 16.70
N ILE A 227 0.96 -1.54 15.95
CA ILE A 227 0.37 -0.26 16.36
C ILE A 227 -0.68 0.16 15.33
N ALA A 228 -1.92 0.30 15.78
CA ALA A 228 -2.99 0.90 15.01
C ALA A 228 -3.15 2.38 15.42
N VAL A 229 -3.47 3.26 14.46
CA VAL A 229 -3.89 4.62 14.79
C VAL A 229 -5.39 4.65 15.17
N LYS A 230 -5.82 5.65 15.94
CA LYS A 230 -7.18 5.71 16.48
C LYS A 230 -8.28 5.74 15.42
N ASN A 231 -7.98 6.23 14.23
CA ASN A 231 -8.90 6.26 13.08
C ASN A 231 -8.95 4.96 12.28
N SER A 232 -8.35 3.88 12.79
CA SER A 232 -8.33 2.57 12.11
C SER A 232 -9.69 1.89 12.08
N TYR A 233 -9.86 0.98 11.11
CA TYR A 233 -10.99 0.06 11.09
C TYR A 233 -11.01 -0.85 12.32
N PRO A 234 -12.21 -1.25 12.83
CA PRO A 234 -12.37 -2.04 14.05
C PRO A 234 -11.53 -3.31 14.05
N GLU A 235 -11.46 -4.02 12.93
CA GLU A 235 -10.72 -5.29 12.82
C GLU A 235 -9.21 -5.11 13.01
N LEU A 236 -8.66 -3.95 12.66
CA LEU A 236 -7.25 -3.65 12.89
C LEU A 236 -7.01 -3.27 14.35
N LEU A 237 -7.94 -2.52 14.96
CA LEU A 237 -7.88 -2.16 16.39
C LEU A 237 -7.87 -3.41 17.28
N GLU A 238 -8.63 -4.46 16.92
CA GLU A 238 -8.72 -5.71 17.68
C GLU A 238 -7.39 -6.48 17.72
N ILE A 239 -6.56 -6.38 16.69
CA ILE A 239 -5.28 -7.12 16.61
C ILE A 239 -4.08 -6.29 17.03
N ALA A 240 -4.25 -4.99 17.25
CA ALA A 240 -3.17 -4.09 17.63
C ALA A 240 -2.77 -4.28 19.09
N ASP A 241 -1.46 -4.26 19.37
CA ASP A 241 -0.94 -4.26 20.74
C ASP A 241 -1.08 -2.88 21.39
N ILE A 242 -1.06 -1.82 20.55
CA ILE A 242 -1.17 -0.42 20.95
C ILE A 242 -2.08 0.33 19.98
N VAL A 243 -2.97 1.16 20.51
CA VAL A 243 -3.72 2.15 19.75
C VAL A 243 -3.09 3.52 20.00
N ALA A 244 -2.49 4.09 18.96
CA ALA A 244 -1.91 5.44 18.99
C ALA A 244 -3.01 6.51 18.80
N ASP A 245 -2.66 7.78 18.98
CA ASP A 245 -3.53 8.89 18.57
C ASP A 245 -3.85 8.80 17.08
N ALA A 246 -4.88 9.51 16.64
CA ALA A 246 -5.25 9.56 15.24
C ALA A 246 -4.14 10.18 14.37
N ASN A 247 -4.09 9.80 13.08
CA ASN A 247 -3.09 10.27 12.12
C ASN A 247 -3.01 11.80 12.04
N TYR A 248 -4.15 12.49 12.03
CA TYR A 248 -4.23 13.97 12.00
C TYR A 248 -3.73 14.66 13.28
N ASN A 249 -3.50 13.91 14.35
CA ASN A 249 -2.88 14.36 15.60
C ASN A 249 -1.43 13.90 15.73
N SER A 250 -0.77 13.54 14.63
CA SER A 250 0.60 12.99 14.63
C SER A 250 0.75 11.74 15.52
N GLY A 251 -0.25 10.86 15.48
CA GLY A 251 -0.32 9.68 16.35
C GLY A 251 0.89 8.77 16.22
N LEU A 252 1.41 8.61 15.01
CA LEU A 252 2.61 7.82 14.74
C LEU A 252 3.84 8.40 15.48
N GLY A 253 4.11 9.69 15.34
CA GLY A 253 5.27 10.33 15.97
C GLY A 253 5.22 10.28 17.50
N LYS A 254 4.03 10.54 18.08
CA LYS A 254 3.81 10.42 19.53
C LYS A 254 4.04 8.98 20.02
N ALA A 255 3.55 7.98 19.28
CA ALA A 255 3.73 6.58 19.64
C ALA A 255 5.20 6.15 19.57
N ILE A 256 5.96 6.63 18.57
CA ILE A 256 7.40 6.39 18.47
C ILE A 256 8.11 6.84 19.73
N TYR A 257 7.94 8.10 20.17
CA TYR A 257 8.60 8.59 21.38
C TYR A 257 8.14 7.89 22.66
N LYS A 258 6.88 7.49 22.72
CA LYS A 258 6.33 6.86 23.93
C LYS A 258 6.73 5.39 24.08
N TYR A 259 6.82 4.64 22.97
CA TYR A 259 6.93 3.19 23.03
C TYR A 259 8.18 2.60 22.38
N ILE A 260 8.87 3.35 21.49
CA ILE A 260 9.97 2.82 20.69
C ILE A 260 11.30 3.45 21.11
N LEU A 261 11.38 4.78 21.18
CA LEU A 261 12.58 5.55 21.53
C LEU A 261 12.58 5.89 23.03
N LYS A 262 12.67 4.89 23.87
CA LYS A 262 12.79 5.06 25.33
C LYS A 262 14.24 5.17 25.76
#